data_74b3c860e8617edcada7dcb05b4c9afe
#
_entry.id   74b3c860e8617edcada7dcb05b4c9afe
#
_cell.length_a   1.000
_cell.length_b   1.000
_cell.length_c   1.000
_cell.angle_alpha   90.00
_cell.angle_beta   90.00
_cell.angle_gamma   90.00
#
_symmetry.space_group_name_H-M   'P 1'
#
loop_
_entity.id
_entity.type
_entity.pdbx_description
1 polymer ?
#
loop_
_entity_poly.entity_id
_entity_poly.type
_entity_poly.pdbx_seq_one_letter_code
_entity_poly.pdbx_strand_id
1 'polypeptide(L)'
;MRFKNLLLLLLLLLLLHKEVFAMDNITVLARIIFAEAAGENYLGKVAVAWVVKNRVYSKKFPNTYENVIYQPWQFTGVNSLLWKKTFYPKKLNPRELTSWQDAQKIAKEVIEGRISDPTRGADHYYSIIIPIPKWAKKMQKTAKIGKHIFFKSEA
;
A
#
# COMPACT_ATOMS: atom_id res chain seq x y z
N MET A 1 20.47 -12.98 39.09
CA MET A 1 19.09 -12.48 38.94
C MET A 1 18.95 -11.22 38.07
N ARG A 2 19.86 -10.28 38.11
CA ARG A 2 19.81 -9.02 37.33
C ARG A 2 19.92 -9.18 35.80
N PHE A 3 20.76 -10.07 35.29
CA PHE A 3 20.98 -10.25 33.84
C PHE A 3 19.77 -10.86 33.11
N LYS A 4 19.05 -11.81 33.72
CA LYS A 4 17.85 -12.41 33.12
C LYS A 4 16.72 -11.41 32.96
N ASN A 5 16.55 -10.48 33.93
CA ASN A 5 15.53 -9.44 33.86
C ASN A 5 15.86 -8.38 32.81
N LEU A 6 17.16 -8.04 32.62
CA LEU A 6 17.60 -7.12 31.58
C LEU A 6 17.37 -7.69 30.18
N LEU A 7 17.69 -8.97 29.97
CA LEU A 7 17.47 -9.66 28.69
C LEU A 7 15.99 -9.76 28.35
N LEU A 8 15.14 -10.05 29.35
CA LEU A 8 13.68 -10.07 29.17
C LEU A 8 13.14 -8.70 28.83
N LEU A 9 13.63 -7.63 29.47
CA LEU A 9 13.23 -6.26 29.17
C LEU A 9 13.64 -5.83 27.76
N LEU A 10 14.84 -6.19 27.31
CA LEU A 10 15.32 -5.94 25.95
C LEU A 10 14.48 -6.69 24.89
N LEU A 11 14.12 -7.94 25.17
CA LEU A 11 13.21 -8.73 24.31
C LEU A 11 11.82 -8.10 24.22
N LEU A 12 11.28 -7.62 25.34
CA LEU A 12 9.98 -6.94 25.39
C LEU A 12 10.01 -5.62 24.61
N LEU A 13 11.09 -4.83 24.75
CA LEU A 13 11.30 -3.60 23.98
C LEU A 13 11.44 -3.86 22.49
N LEU A 14 12.12 -4.93 22.09
CA LEU A 14 12.23 -5.34 20.68
C LEU A 14 10.88 -5.79 20.10
N LEU A 15 10.05 -6.49 20.88
CA LEU A 15 8.70 -6.88 20.49
C LEU A 15 7.80 -5.66 20.34
N LEU A 16 7.84 -4.72 21.30
CA LEU A 16 7.09 -3.47 21.22
C LEU A 16 7.50 -2.60 20.01
N HIS A 17 8.81 -2.54 19.71
CA HIS A 17 9.31 -1.85 18.52
C HIS A 17 8.79 -2.47 17.22
N LYS A 18 8.72 -3.80 17.16
CA LYS A 18 8.23 -4.55 16.00
C LYS A 18 6.74 -4.30 15.75
N GLU A 19 5.94 -4.24 16.80
CA GLU A 19 4.50 -3.94 16.71
C GLU A 19 4.26 -2.48 16.27
N VAL A 20 4.98 -1.51 16.83
CA VAL A 20 4.87 -0.09 16.44
C VAL A 20 5.26 0.10 14.98
N PHE A 21 6.34 -0.52 14.52
CA PHE A 21 6.78 -0.44 13.11
C PHE A 21 5.76 -1.10 12.16
N ALA A 22 5.18 -2.24 12.55
CA ALA A 22 4.15 -2.91 11.75
C ALA A 22 2.86 -2.06 11.65
N MET A 23 2.46 -1.40 12.71
CA MET A 23 1.31 -0.49 12.71
C MET A 23 1.54 0.72 11.80
N ASP A 24 2.74 1.26 11.74
CA ASP A 24 3.07 2.40 10.87
C ASP A 24 3.01 2.01 9.39
N ASN A 25 3.55 0.87 9.01
CA ASN A 25 3.44 0.32 7.65
C ASN A 25 1.99 0.07 7.22
N ILE A 26 1.15 -0.45 8.11
CA ILE A 26 -0.28 -0.64 7.83
C ILE A 26 -0.95 0.70 7.58
N THR A 27 -0.68 1.69 8.43
CA THR A 27 -1.28 3.01 8.32
C THR A 27 -0.87 3.72 7.03
N VAL A 28 0.42 3.73 6.67
CA VAL A 28 0.88 4.40 5.45
C VAL A 28 0.37 3.71 4.18
N LEU A 29 0.33 2.36 4.18
CA LEU A 29 -0.26 1.60 3.07
C LEU A 29 -1.76 1.83 2.96
N ALA A 30 -2.50 1.87 4.06
CA ALA A 30 -3.92 2.17 4.06
C ALA A 30 -4.23 3.57 3.49
N ARG A 31 -3.42 4.57 3.82
CA ARG A 31 -3.56 5.94 3.29
C ARG A 31 -3.45 5.97 1.77
N ILE A 32 -2.48 5.27 1.19
CA ILE A 32 -2.33 5.29 -0.26
C ILE A 32 -3.42 4.47 -0.95
N ILE A 33 -3.85 3.34 -0.40
CA ILE A 33 -5.00 2.59 -0.91
C ILE A 33 -6.24 3.47 -0.95
N PHE A 34 -6.52 4.18 0.13
CA PHE A 34 -7.66 5.09 0.20
C PHE A 34 -7.54 6.25 -0.79
N ALA A 35 -6.37 6.86 -0.92
CA ALA A 35 -6.15 8.00 -1.80
C ALA A 35 -6.24 7.64 -3.30
N GLU A 36 -5.74 6.47 -3.69
CA GLU A 36 -5.68 6.02 -5.09
C GLU A 36 -6.90 5.20 -5.53
N ALA A 37 -7.54 4.48 -4.59
CA ALA A 37 -8.54 3.48 -4.93
C ALA A 37 -9.84 3.58 -4.11
N ALA A 38 -10.16 4.74 -3.51
CA ALA A 38 -11.39 4.91 -2.72
C ALA A 38 -12.67 4.59 -3.52
N GLY A 39 -12.68 4.87 -4.82
CA GLY A 39 -13.79 4.59 -5.73
C GLY A 39 -13.76 3.20 -6.39
N GLU A 40 -12.74 2.39 -6.12
CA GLU A 40 -12.64 1.04 -6.66
C GLU A 40 -13.39 0.03 -5.76
N ASN A 41 -13.73 -1.12 -6.36
CA ASN A 41 -14.23 -2.26 -5.60
C ASN A 41 -13.10 -2.86 -4.73
N TYR A 42 -13.45 -3.82 -3.88
CA TYR A 42 -12.50 -4.47 -2.97
C TYR A 42 -11.24 -5.00 -3.68
N LEU A 43 -11.41 -5.70 -4.80
CA LEU A 43 -10.29 -6.28 -5.56
C LEU A 43 -9.38 -5.19 -6.16
N GLY A 44 -9.93 -4.06 -6.60
CA GLY A 44 -9.15 -2.91 -7.08
C GLY A 44 -8.28 -2.29 -5.98
N LYS A 45 -8.82 -2.19 -4.76
CA LYS A 45 -8.06 -1.73 -3.59
C LYS A 45 -6.93 -2.71 -3.22
N VAL A 46 -7.20 -4.01 -3.24
CA VAL A 46 -6.19 -5.08 -3.04
C VAL A 46 -5.08 -4.99 -4.07
N ALA A 47 -5.44 -4.76 -5.33
CA ALA A 47 -4.48 -4.66 -6.43
C ALA A 47 -3.51 -3.46 -6.25
N VAL A 48 -4.00 -2.29 -5.85
CA VAL A 48 -3.15 -1.13 -5.54
C VAL A 48 -2.22 -1.43 -4.36
N ALA A 49 -2.71 -2.08 -3.30
CA ALA A 49 -1.89 -2.48 -2.17
C ALA A 49 -0.74 -3.41 -2.58
N TRP A 50 -1.02 -4.36 -3.47
CA TRP A 50 -0.02 -5.30 -3.98
C TRP A 50 1.04 -4.63 -4.86
N VAL A 51 0.69 -3.63 -5.66
CA VAL A 51 1.71 -2.86 -6.40
C VAL A 51 2.72 -2.22 -5.45
N VAL A 52 2.27 -1.63 -4.34
CA VAL A 52 3.18 -1.08 -3.33
C VAL A 52 4.04 -2.17 -2.72
N LYS A 53 3.44 -3.29 -2.29
CA LYS A 53 4.16 -4.42 -1.72
C LYS A 53 5.18 -5.01 -2.69
N ASN A 54 4.82 -5.20 -3.96
CA ASN A 54 5.73 -5.71 -4.99
C ASN A 54 6.94 -4.79 -5.19
N ARG A 55 6.74 -3.48 -5.12
CA ARG A 55 7.85 -2.51 -5.15
C ARG A 55 8.77 -2.65 -3.95
N VAL A 56 8.23 -2.74 -2.73
CA VAL A 56 9.02 -2.90 -1.49
C VAL A 56 9.95 -4.12 -1.56
N TYR A 57 9.50 -5.20 -2.19
CA TYR A 57 10.28 -6.44 -2.34
C TYR A 57 11.10 -6.51 -3.63
N SER A 58 11.03 -5.50 -4.47
CA SER A 58 11.83 -5.40 -5.71
C SER A 58 13.11 -4.62 -5.47
N LYS A 59 14.24 -5.10 -6.01
CA LYS A 59 15.52 -4.38 -5.96
C LYS A 59 15.54 -3.07 -6.75
N LYS A 60 14.51 -2.79 -7.55
CA LYS A 60 14.38 -1.58 -8.39
C LYS A 60 13.79 -0.39 -7.64
N PHE A 61 13.21 -0.61 -6.48
CA PHE A 61 12.49 0.38 -5.69
C PHE A 61 13.05 0.46 -4.27
N PRO A 62 12.71 1.50 -3.51
CA PRO A 62 13.01 1.54 -2.08
C PRO A 62 12.45 0.33 -1.34
N ASN A 63 13.10 -0.09 -0.26
CA ASN A 63 12.78 -1.31 0.49
C ASN A 63 11.84 -1.09 1.69
N THR A 64 11.19 0.06 1.78
CA THR A 64 10.18 0.35 2.81
C THR A 64 8.90 0.86 2.19
N TYR A 65 7.75 0.60 2.83
CA TYR A 65 6.45 1.08 2.38
C TYR A 65 6.43 2.61 2.29
N GLU A 66 6.95 3.28 3.29
CA GLU A 66 7.02 4.74 3.35
C GLU A 66 7.82 5.30 2.16
N ASN A 67 9.04 4.82 1.95
CA ASN A 67 9.90 5.32 0.87
C ASN A 67 9.35 5.01 -0.53
N VAL A 68 8.68 3.87 -0.72
CA VAL A 68 7.98 3.55 -1.98
C VAL A 68 6.83 4.52 -2.23
N ILE A 69 6.02 4.80 -1.20
CA ILE A 69 4.83 5.64 -1.33
C ILE A 69 5.20 7.11 -1.54
N TYR A 70 6.20 7.61 -0.81
CA TYR A 70 6.67 9.00 -0.95
C TYR A 70 7.65 9.23 -2.09
N GLN A 71 8.02 8.20 -2.86
CA GLN A 71 8.89 8.36 -4.02
C GLN A 71 8.26 9.37 -5.01
N PRO A 72 9.00 10.40 -5.45
CA PRO A 72 8.46 11.45 -6.31
C PRO A 72 7.78 10.90 -7.56
N TRP A 73 6.61 11.44 -7.90
CA TRP A 73 5.85 11.16 -9.12
C TRP A 73 5.30 9.73 -9.26
N GLN A 74 5.36 8.90 -8.19
CA GLN A 74 4.88 7.51 -8.26
C GLN A 74 3.39 7.37 -7.93
N PHE A 75 2.90 8.14 -6.96
CA PHE A 75 1.50 8.10 -6.54
C PHE A 75 0.92 9.50 -6.49
N THR A 76 -0.11 9.75 -7.31
CA THR A 76 -0.81 11.04 -7.36
C THR A 76 -1.67 11.29 -6.12
N GLY A 77 -2.05 10.21 -5.44
CA GLY A 77 -2.84 10.25 -4.21
C GLY A 77 -2.11 10.87 -3.02
N VAL A 78 -0.77 10.83 -2.98
CA VAL A 78 0.00 11.48 -1.92
C VAL A 78 -0.27 12.98 -1.92
N ASN A 79 -0.57 13.54 -0.73
CA ASN A 79 -0.98 14.94 -0.55
C ASN A 79 -2.33 15.34 -1.17
N SER A 80 -3.09 14.42 -1.77
CA SER A 80 -4.46 14.66 -2.21
C SER A 80 -5.39 15.02 -1.03
N LEU A 81 -6.60 15.50 -1.36
CA LEU A 81 -7.61 15.77 -0.34
C LEU A 81 -7.98 14.50 0.44
N LEU A 82 -8.12 13.35 -0.24
CA LEU A 82 -8.43 12.08 0.41
C LEU A 82 -7.28 11.64 1.34
N TRP A 83 -6.02 11.78 0.90
CA TRP A 83 -4.85 11.53 1.74
C TRP A 83 -4.90 12.36 3.02
N LYS A 84 -5.12 13.68 2.90
CA LYS A 84 -5.18 14.59 4.05
C LYS A 84 -6.32 14.26 5.01
N LYS A 85 -7.47 13.81 4.51
CA LYS A 85 -8.60 13.38 5.34
C LYS A 85 -8.26 12.20 6.25
N THR A 86 -7.32 11.33 5.88
CA THR A 86 -6.94 10.17 6.71
C THR A 86 -6.28 10.55 8.04
N PHE A 87 -5.79 11.78 8.18
CA PHE A 87 -5.30 12.30 9.46
C PHE A 87 -6.43 12.70 10.41
N TYR A 88 -7.65 12.87 9.88
CA TYR A 88 -8.84 13.27 10.61
C TYR A 88 -10.03 12.36 10.29
N PRO A 89 -9.97 11.06 10.61
CA PRO A 89 -10.98 10.08 10.15
C PRO A 89 -12.40 10.38 10.64
N LYS A 90 -12.55 11.13 11.74
CA LYS A 90 -13.86 11.62 12.21
C LYS A 90 -14.55 12.60 11.26
N LYS A 91 -13.84 13.18 10.29
CA LYS A 91 -14.36 14.10 9.28
C LYS A 91 -14.73 13.40 7.96
N LEU A 92 -14.57 12.08 7.87
CA LEU A 92 -14.97 11.28 6.71
C LEU A 92 -16.49 11.17 6.69
N ASN A 93 -17.08 11.32 5.49
CA ASN A 93 -18.49 10.97 5.30
C ASN A 93 -18.67 9.43 5.36
N PRO A 94 -19.92 8.91 5.48
CA PRO A 94 -20.14 7.47 5.66
C PRO A 94 -19.50 6.59 4.58
N ARG A 95 -19.53 7.01 3.30
CA ARG A 95 -18.91 6.26 2.18
C ARG A 95 -17.38 6.30 2.28
N GLU A 96 -16.80 7.43 2.59
CA GLU A 96 -15.37 7.58 2.80
C GLU A 96 -14.90 6.77 4.01
N LEU A 97 -15.68 6.76 5.09
CA LEU A 97 -15.35 5.99 6.29
C LEU A 97 -15.33 4.48 6.00
N THR A 98 -16.32 3.95 5.30
CA THR A 98 -16.33 2.54 4.85
C THR A 98 -15.10 2.24 3.99
N SER A 99 -14.79 3.10 3.01
CA SER A 99 -13.63 2.90 2.14
C SER A 99 -12.30 2.98 2.90
N TRP A 100 -12.21 3.83 3.93
CA TRP A 100 -11.05 3.92 4.80
C TRP A 100 -10.88 2.65 5.67
N GLN A 101 -11.96 2.13 6.24
CA GLN A 101 -11.95 0.88 7.00
C GLN A 101 -11.54 -0.31 6.13
N ASP A 102 -12.05 -0.40 4.90
CA ASP A 102 -11.59 -1.38 3.91
C ASP A 102 -10.09 -1.26 3.65
N ALA A 103 -9.59 -0.03 3.43
CA ALA A 103 -8.19 0.21 3.15
C ALA A 103 -7.28 -0.23 4.31
N GLN A 104 -7.69 0.02 5.57
CA GLN A 104 -6.96 -0.43 6.75
C GLN A 104 -6.94 -1.97 6.86
N LYS A 105 -8.07 -2.62 6.65
CA LYS A 105 -8.17 -4.08 6.64
C LYS A 105 -7.31 -4.69 5.54
N ILE A 106 -7.42 -4.19 4.31
CA ILE A 106 -6.64 -4.67 3.16
C ILE A 106 -5.13 -4.47 3.39
N ALA A 107 -4.71 -3.30 3.89
CA ALA A 107 -3.31 -3.03 4.18
C ALA A 107 -2.72 -4.07 5.14
N LYS A 108 -3.44 -4.36 6.23
CA LYS A 108 -3.05 -5.39 7.20
C LYS A 108 -2.96 -6.77 6.55
N GLU A 109 -3.99 -7.20 5.86
CA GLU A 109 -4.07 -8.54 5.25
C GLU A 109 -3.02 -8.75 4.14
N VAL A 110 -2.72 -7.71 3.36
CA VAL A 110 -1.68 -7.76 2.32
C VAL A 110 -0.29 -7.81 2.96
N ILE A 111 0.02 -6.98 3.96
CA ILE A 111 1.32 -7.00 4.66
C ILE A 111 1.55 -8.38 5.30
N GLU A 112 0.56 -8.93 5.97
CA GLU A 112 0.62 -10.23 6.63
C GLU A 112 0.57 -11.43 5.66
N GLY A 113 0.39 -11.19 4.35
CA GLY A 113 0.37 -12.25 3.34
C GLY A 113 -0.90 -13.11 3.33
N ARG A 114 -2.00 -12.60 3.90
CA ARG A 114 -3.29 -13.32 3.96
C ARG A 114 -4.14 -13.23 2.70
N ILE A 115 -3.83 -12.27 1.82
CA ILE A 115 -4.48 -12.12 0.50
C ILE A 115 -3.42 -12.32 -0.58
N SER A 116 -3.71 -13.16 -1.56
CA SER A 116 -2.84 -13.40 -2.72
C SER A 116 -2.82 -12.19 -3.66
N ASP A 117 -1.73 -12.04 -4.43
CA ASP A 117 -1.55 -10.97 -5.39
C ASP A 117 -2.41 -11.16 -6.66
N PRO A 118 -3.47 -10.35 -6.86
CA PRO A 118 -4.30 -10.44 -8.05
C PRO A 118 -3.64 -9.80 -9.27
N THR A 119 -2.54 -9.06 -9.08
CA THR A 119 -1.85 -8.32 -10.14
C THR A 119 -0.77 -9.13 -10.84
N ARG A 120 -0.44 -10.32 -10.34
CA ARG A 120 0.61 -11.21 -10.88
C ARG A 120 1.99 -10.54 -10.87
N GLY A 121 2.33 -9.88 -9.78
CA GLY A 121 3.63 -9.24 -9.58
C GLY A 121 3.78 -7.88 -10.23
N ALA A 122 2.67 -7.18 -10.53
CA ALA A 122 2.75 -5.83 -11.09
C ALA A 122 3.40 -4.84 -10.13
N ASP A 123 4.18 -3.94 -10.70
CA ASP A 123 4.84 -2.82 -10.02
C ASP A 123 4.41 -1.45 -10.59
N HIS A 124 3.59 -1.45 -11.66
CA HIS A 124 3.02 -0.26 -12.30
C HIS A 124 1.54 -0.47 -12.63
N TYR A 125 0.79 0.63 -12.64
CA TYR A 125 -0.58 0.67 -13.15
C TYR A 125 -0.93 2.06 -13.68
N TYR A 126 -1.96 2.13 -14.51
CA TYR A 126 -2.63 3.38 -14.85
C TYR A 126 -4.14 3.18 -14.94
N SER A 127 -4.89 4.26 -14.74
CA SER A 127 -6.35 4.26 -14.88
C SER A 127 -6.76 4.34 -16.35
N ILE A 128 -7.74 3.53 -16.77
CA ILE A 128 -8.28 3.53 -18.14
C ILE A 128 -8.95 4.84 -18.56
N ILE A 129 -9.15 5.78 -17.63
CA ILE A 129 -9.71 7.10 -17.92
C ILE A 129 -8.68 8.08 -18.49
N ILE A 130 -7.39 7.75 -18.44
CA ILE A 130 -6.31 8.56 -19.03
C ILE A 130 -5.77 7.88 -20.29
N PRO A 131 -5.15 8.65 -21.21
CA PRO A 131 -4.45 8.08 -22.36
C PRO A 131 -3.36 7.09 -21.92
N ILE A 132 -3.10 6.09 -22.78
CA ILE A 132 -2.07 5.07 -22.50
C ILE A 132 -0.71 5.74 -22.30
N PRO A 133 -0.09 5.62 -21.12
CA PRO A 133 1.23 6.19 -20.87
C PRO A 133 2.30 5.57 -21.78
N LYS A 134 3.31 6.36 -22.16
CA LYS A 134 4.40 5.87 -23.02
C LYS A 134 5.12 4.66 -22.43
N TRP A 135 5.32 4.63 -21.11
CA TRP A 135 5.97 3.52 -20.42
C TRP A 135 5.18 2.20 -20.50
N ALA A 136 3.84 2.25 -20.53
CA ALA A 136 3.01 1.06 -20.60
C ALA A 136 3.21 0.24 -21.88
N LYS A 137 3.66 0.90 -22.97
CA LYS A 137 3.97 0.22 -24.25
C LYS A 137 5.24 -0.64 -24.18
N LYS A 138 6.08 -0.42 -23.16
CA LYS A 138 7.38 -1.10 -22.97
C LYS A 138 7.36 -2.12 -21.83
N MET A 139 6.23 -2.31 -21.18
CA MET A 139 6.09 -3.19 -20.01
C MET A 139 5.14 -4.34 -20.29
N GLN A 140 5.33 -5.44 -19.57
CA GLN A 140 4.42 -6.59 -19.65
C GLN A 140 3.12 -6.26 -18.93
N LYS A 141 2.00 -6.27 -19.66
CA LYS A 141 0.68 -6.20 -19.06
C LYS A 141 0.38 -7.51 -18.30
N THR A 142 -0.02 -7.42 -17.04
CA THR A 142 -0.27 -8.57 -16.16
C THR A 142 -1.74 -8.78 -15.83
N ALA A 143 -2.48 -7.69 -15.60
CA ALA A 143 -3.88 -7.75 -15.20
C ALA A 143 -4.67 -6.51 -15.64
N LYS A 144 -6.02 -6.65 -15.67
CA LYS A 144 -6.97 -5.53 -15.69
C LYS A 144 -7.96 -5.77 -14.56
N ILE A 145 -8.02 -4.85 -13.60
CA ILE A 145 -8.87 -4.95 -12.41
C ILE A 145 -9.52 -3.59 -12.17
N GLY A 146 -10.85 -3.57 -12.11
CA GLY A 146 -11.60 -2.33 -12.00
C GLY A 146 -11.27 -1.35 -13.13
N LYS A 147 -10.96 -0.13 -12.80
CA LYS A 147 -10.57 0.93 -13.75
C LYS A 147 -9.05 0.98 -14.00
N HIS A 148 -8.27 0.00 -13.56
CA HIS A 148 -6.82 0.00 -13.68
C HIS A 148 -6.31 -1.14 -14.55
N ILE A 149 -5.24 -0.85 -15.29
CA ILE A 149 -4.44 -1.84 -16.02
C ILE A 149 -3.07 -1.91 -15.37
N PHE A 150 -2.65 -3.13 -15.05
CA PHE A 150 -1.45 -3.44 -14.27
C PHE A 150 -0.34 -3.99 -15.16
N PHE A 151 0.90 -3.60 -14.84
CA PHE A 151 2.08 -3.94 -15.61
C PHE A 151 3.24 -4.31 -14.68
N LYS A 152 4.10 -5.18 -15.20
CA LYS A 152 5.36 -5.54 -14.57
C LYS A 152 6.51 -5.01 -15.40
N SER A 153 7.45 -4.29 -14.76
CA SER A 153 8.69 -3.88 -15.39
C SER A 153 9.59 -5.09 -15.66
N GLU A 154 10.30 -5.08 -16.78
CA GLU A 154 11.29 -6.11 -17.11
C GLU A 154 12.37 -6.20 -16.01
N ALA A 155 13.01 -7.38 -15.88
CA ALA A 155 14.02 -7.67 -14.86
C ALA A 155 15.27 -6.79 -14.99
#